data_fff4339a7d131acb5dc18feb79736fde
#
_entry.id   fff4339a7d131acb5dc18feb79736fde
#
_cell.length_a   1.000
_cell.length_b   1.000
_cell.length_c   1.000
_cell.angle_alpha   90.00
_cell.angle_beta   90.00
_cell.angle_gamma   90.00
#
_symmetry.space_group_name_H-M   'P 1'
#
loop_
_entity.id
_entity.type
_entity.pdbx_description
1 polymer ?
#
loop_
_entity_poly.entity_id
_entity_poly.type
_entity_poly.pdbx_seq_one_letter_code
_entity_poly.pdbx_strand_id
1 'polypeptide(L)'
;MTGFNYLAHMATYNRQITDVTEFMTRLENFTFVHNWIEEHNASNATWTAGHNQFSDWSHAEYKQILGYAGHMEGADRRAPTWFEETNATSVNWVDAGAVTPVKDQGQCGSCWAFSTTGSLEGAHFVATGELLSFSEQQLVDCAWVRYGNYGCNGGLQENAYKYYMD
;
A
#
# COMPACT_ATOMS: atom_id res chain seq x y z
N MET A 1 -29.65 -10.37 -3.44
CA MET A 1 -28.42 -10.53 -4.27
C MET A 1 -27.13 -10.30 -3.47
N THR A 2 -27.04 -9.30 -2.62
CA THR A 2 -25.81 -8.94 -1.87
C THR A 2 -25.27 -10.08 -0.98
N GLY A 3 -26.12 -10.84 -0.31
CA GLY A 3 -25.68 -11.98 0.51
C GLY A 3 -25.00 -13.09 -0.29
N PHE A 4 -25.44 -13.35 -1.52
CA PHE A 4 -24.77 -14.31 -2.41
C PHE A 4 -23.41 -13.80 -2.87
N ASN A 5 -23.29 -12.51 -3.17
CA ASN A 5 -22.03 -11.88 -3.52
C ASN A 5 -21.04 -11.94 -2.34
N TYR A 6 -21.53 -11.80 -1.09
CA TYR A 6 -20.67 -11.91 0.09
C TYR A 6 -20.13 -13.33 0.30
N LEU A 7 -20.96 -14.37 0.10
CA LEU A 7 -20.48 -15.76 0.18
C LEU A 7 -19.40 -16.06 -0.88
N ALA A 8 -19.55 -15.53 -2.08
CA ALA A 8 -18.52 -15.64 -3.12
C ALA A 8 -17.23 -14.90 -2.73
N HIS A 9 -17.35 -13.71 -2.12
CA HIS A 9 -16.21 -12.95 -1.56
C HIS A 9 -15.50 -13.76 -0.48
N MET A 10 -16.24 -14.33 0.48
CA MET A 10 -15.66 -15.18 1.52
C MET A 10 -14.88 -16.36 0.94
N ALA A 11 -15.42 -17.02 -0.10
CA ALA A 11 -14.75 -18.12 -0.77
C ALA A 11 -13.46 -17.64 -1.48
N THR A 12 -13.52 -16.52 -2.17
CA THR A 12 -12.37 -15.95 -2.91
C THR A 12 -11.20 -15.61 -1.98
N TYR A 13 -11.50 -15.03 -0.81
CA TYR A 13 -10.49 -14.58 0.15
C TYR A 13 -10.31 -15.52 1.35
N ASN A 14 -10.83 -16.76 1.24
CA ASN A 14 -10.73 -17.82 2.26
C ASN A 14 -11.11 -17.34 3.67
N ARG A 15 -12.23 -16.59 3.76
CA ARG A 15 -12.75 -16.10 5.05
C ARG A 15 -13.38 -17.26 5.82
N GLN A 16 -12.88 -17.53 7.01
CA GLN A 16 -13.39 -18.52 7.95
C GLN A 16 -14.08 -17.77 9.09
N ILE A 17 -15.42 -17.73 9.06
CA ILE A 17 -16.24 -17.06 10.09
C ILE A 17 -17.15 -18.11 10.72
N THR A 18 -17.04 -18.29 12.02
CA THR A 18 -17.83 -19.29 12.77
C THR A 18 -18.87 -18.65 13.69
N ASP A 19 -18.73 -17.36 13.98
CA ASP A 19 -19.68 -16.61 14.80
C ASP A 19 -20.67 -15.83 13.93
N VAL A 20 -21.96 -15.95 14.25
CA VAL A 20 -23.04 -15.29 13.52
C VAL A 20 -22.95 -13.75 13.64
N THR A 21 -22.55 -13.24 14.80
CA THR A 21 -22.42 -11.80 15.02
C THR A 21 -21.33 -11.21 14.15
N GLU A 22 -20.19 -11.89 14.10
CA GLU A 22 -19.09 -11.51 13.20
C GLU A 22 -19.55 -11.56 11.73
N PHE A 23 -20.22 -12.64 11.33
CA PHE A 23 -20.74 -12.76 9.97
C PHE A 23 -21.65 -11.59 9.58
N MET A 24 -22.58 -11.20 10.46
CA MET A 24 -23.50 -10.09 10.20
C MET A 24 -22.78 -8.76 10.11
N THR A 25 -21.82 -8.51 10.98
CA THR A 25 -21.01 -7.28 10.96
C THR A 25 -20.19 -7.17 9.67
N ARG A 26 -19.54 -8.25 9.25
CA ARG A 26 -18.78 -8.29 8.01
C ARG A 26 -19.65 -8.16 6.76
N LEU A 27 -20.82 -8.79 6.76
CA LEU A 27 -21.80 -8.64 5.69
C LEU A 27 -22.28 -7.17 5.57
N GLU A 28 -22.47 -6.48 6.69
CA GLU A 28 -22.83 -5.05 6.70
C GLU A 28 -21.73 -4.20 6.08
N ASN A 29 -20.47 -4.39 6.50
CA ASN A 29 -19.31 -3.69 5.93
C ASN A 29 -19.20 -3.98 4.43
N PHE A 30 -19.29 -5.23 4.02
CA PHE A 30 -19.26 -5.63 2.61
C PHE A 30 -20.39 -4.97 1.81
N THR A 31 -21.61 -4.95 2.36
CA THR A 31 -22.76 -4.34 1.71
C THR A 31 -22.56 -2.85 1.51
N PHE A 32 -22.02 -2.16 2.49
CA PHE A 32 -21.69 -0.74 2.38
C PHE A 32 -20.70 -0.49 1.22
N VAL A 33 -19.61 -1.26 1.16
CA VAL A 33 -18.60 -1.16 0.09
C VAL A 33 -19.22 -1.53 -1.27
N HIS A 34 -20.04 -2.57 -1.32
CA HIS A 34 -20.71 -3.01 -2.55
C HIS A 34 -21.60 -1.92 -3.15
N ASN A 35 -22.43 -1.31 -2.33
CA ASN A 35 -23.31 -0.24 -2.77
C ASN A 35 -22.52 0.97 -3.29
N TRP A 36 -21.44 1.32 -2.59
CA TRP A 36 -20.54 2.39 -3.04
C TRP A 36 -19.87 2.06 -4.40
N ILE A 37 -19.42 0.81 -4.61
CA ILE A 37 -18.85 0.35 -5.88
C ILE A 37 -19.87 0.48 -7.01
N GLU A 38 -21.11 0.01 -6.80
CA GLU A 38 -22.18 0.08 -7.79
C GLU A 38 -22.51 1.53 -8.16
N GLU A 39 -22.65 2.40 -7.16
CA GLU A 39 -22.92 3.83 -7.35
C GLU A 39 -21.77 4.51 -8.10
N HIS A 40 -20.52 4.26 -7.68
CA HIS A 40 -19.34 4.81 -8.32
C HIS A 40 -19.22 4.36 -9.78
N ASN A 41 -19.38 3.08 -10.06
CA ASN A 41 -19.24 2.52 -11.40
C ASN A 41 -20.40 2.93 -12.34
N ALA A 42 -21.56 3.30 -11.78
CA ALA A 42 -22.65 3.90 -12.54
C ALA A 42 -22.45 5.40 -12.83
N SER A 43 -21.47 6.04 -12.22
CA SER A 43 -21.12 7.44 -12.46
C SER A 43 -20.26 7.60 -13.72
N ASN A 44 -20.05 8.85 -14.15
CA ASN A 44 -19.12 9.16 -15.25
C ASN A 44 -17.66 9.28 -14.78
N ALA A 45 -17.24 8.53 -13.77
CA ALA A 45 -15.86 8.52 -13.29
C ALA A 45 -14.90 7.97 -14.35
N THR A 46 -13.65 8.45 -14.33
CA THR A 46 -12.59 8.02 -15.26
C THR A 46 -11.94 6.69 -14.86
N TRP A 47 -12.38 6.08 -13.77
CA TRP A 47 -11.89 4.82 -13.26
C TRP A 47 -13.05 3.98 -12.68
N THR A 48 -12.84 2.69 -12.52
CA THR A 48 -13.81 1.75 -11.95
C THR A 48 -13.32 1.21 -10.62
N ALA A 49 -14.25 1.01 -9.68
CA ALA A 49 -14.01 0.37 -8.39
C ALA A 49 -14.36 -1.12 -8.43
N GLY A 50 -13.73 -1.90 -7.56
CA GLY A 50 -14.00 -3.32 -7.40
C GLY A 50 -13.76 -3.80 -5.98
N HIS A 51 -14.31 -4.98 -5.64
CA HIS A 51 -14.04 -5.62 -4.36
C HIS A 51 -12.59 -6.10 -4.26
N ASN A 52 -12.05 -6.02 -3.04
CA ASN A 52 -10.75 -6.55 -2.68
C ASN A 52 -10.83 -7.26 -1.30
N GLN A 53 -9.72 -7.81 -0.84
CA GLN A 53 -9.65 -8.54 0.43
C GLN A 53 -10.09 -7.73 1.66
N PHE A 54 -10.19 -6.42 1.58
CA PHE A 54 -10.58 -5.55 2.69
C PHE A 54 -12.04 -5.14 2.66
N SER A 55 -12.82 -5.59 1.66
CA SER A 55 -14.19 -5.12 1.46
C SER A 55 -15.16 -5.46 2.60
N ASP A 56 -14.82 -6.42 3.44
CA ASP A 56 -15.60 -6.81 4.62
C ASP A 56 -14.96 -6.36 5.96
N TRP A 57 -13.85 -5.61 5.90
CA TRP A 57 -13.13 -5.16 7.08
C TRP A 57 -13.81 -3.96 7.74
N SER A 58 -13.73 -3.92 9.06
CA SER A 58 -14.00 -2.70 9.81
C SER A 58 -12.88 -1.69 9.63
N HIS A 59 -13.19 -0.41 9.85
CA HIS A 59 -12.17 0.64 9.86
C HIS A 59 -11.06 0.40 10.90
N ALA A 60 -11.41 -0.21 12.04
CA ALA A 60 -10.45 -0.54 13.08
C ALA A 60 -9.45 -1.61 12.64
N GLU A 61 -9.90 -2.66 11.92
CA GLU A 61 -9.03 -3.67 11.34
C GLU A 61 -8.12 -3.08 10.27
N TYR A 62 -8.69 -2.28 9.36
CA TYR A 62 -7.90 -1.63 8.30
C TYR A 62 -6.82 -0.71 8.86
N LYS A 63 -7.09 0.01 9.95
CA LYS A 63 -6.09 0.86 10.63
C LYS A 63 -4.87 0.08 11.14
N GLN A 64 -4.99 -1.20 11.45
CA GLN A 64 -3.88 -1.99 11.97
C GLN A 64 -2.77 -2.24 10.93
N ILE A 65 -3.11 -2.19 9.64
CA ILE A 65 -2.13 -2.34 8.56
C ILE A 65 -1.57 -1.01 8.06
N LEU A 66 -2.06 0.13 8.57
CA LEU A 66 -1.56 1.45 8.24
C LEU A 66 -0.33 1.75 9.11
N GLY A 67 0.84 1.68 8.52
CA GLY A 67 2.12 1.82 9.21
C GLY A 67 2.81 3.18 9.02
N TYR A 68 2.10 4.26 8.62
CA TYR A 68 2.70 5.59 8.53
C TYR A 68 2.72 6.28 9.91
N ALA A 69 3.91 6.48 10.45
CA ALA A 69 4.13 7.11 11.77
C ALA A 69 4.31 8.65 11.69
N GLY A 70 3.51 9.31 10.91
CA GLY A 70 3.56 10.64 10.32
C GLY A 70 3.80 11.88 11.17
N HIS A 71 4.36 11.79 12.37
CA HIS A 71 4.73 12.95 13.18
C HIS A 71 6.17 12.87 13.65
N MET A 72 7.12 13.02 12.71
CA MET A 72 8.50 13.30 13.07
C MET A 72 8.76 14.80 12.89
N GLU A 73 8.87 15.51 14.00
CA GLU A 73 9.49 16.83 14.01
C GLU A 73 10.91 16.71 13.50
N GLY A 74 11.24 17.46 12.45
CA GLY A 74 12.62 17.55 11.93
C GLY A 74 12.96 16.64 10.75
N ALA A 75 12.01 15.96 10.10
CA ALA A 75 12.27 15.36 8.80
C ALA A 75 12.69 16.44 7.79
N ASP A 76 13.88 16.31 7.26
CA ASP A 76 14.41 17.24 6.24
C ASP A 76 13.63 17.03 4.93
N ARG A 77 12.57 17.78 4.76
CA ARG A 77 11.72 17.77 3.57
C ARG A 77 12.23 18.71 2.50
N ARG A 78 13.55 18.78 2.32
CA ARG A 78 14.08 19.60 1.23
C ARG A 78 13.55 19.07 -0.09
N ALA A 79 12.83 19.94 -0.78
CA ALA A 79 12.53 19.69 -2.18
C ALA A 79 13.85 19.58 -2.96
N PRO A 80 13.95 18.69 -3.95
CA PRO A 80 15.13 18.67 -4.81
C PRO A 80 15.31 20.06 -5.41
N THR A 81 16.53 20.56 -5.37
CA THR A 81 16.85 21.92 -5.85
C THR A 81 17.11 21.95 -7.36
N TRP A 82 16.97 20.82 -8.03
CA TRP A 82 17.21 20.68 -9.47
C TRP A 82 16.11 19.82 -10.10
N PHE A 83 15.54 20.36 -11.14
CA PHE A 83 14.73 19.62 -12.09
C PHE A 83 15.27 19.97 -13.48
N GLU A 84 15.54 18.96 -14.29
CA GLU A 84 15.74 19.19 -15.71
C GLU A 84 14.39 19.41 -16.36
N GLU A 85 14.26 20.51 -17.11
CA GLU A 85 13.06 20.72 -17.89
C GLU A 85 12.96 19.64 -18.97
N THR A 86 11.78 19.02 -19.06
CA THR A 86 11.48 18.03 -20.09
C THR A 86 10.37 18.52 -20.98
N ASN A 87 10.50 18.27 -22.28
CA ASN A 87 9.44 18.52 -23.26
C ASN A 87 8.41 17.37 -23.33
N ALA A 88 8.57 16.32 -22.50
CA ALA A 88 7.64 15.21 -22.44
C ALA A 88 6.29 15.66 -21.87
N THR A 89 5.21 15.41 -22.59
CA THR A 89 3.84 15.72 -22.16
C THR A 89 3.27 14.69 -21.20
N SER A 90 3.84 13.49 -21.17
CA SER A 90 3.48 12.40 -20.27
C SER A 90 4.61 11.38 -20.18
N VAL A 91 4.65 10.62 -19.08
CA VAL A 91 5.53 9.47 -18.91
C VAL A 91 4.76 8.34 -18.20
N ASN A 92 5.00 7.10 -18.64
CA ASN A 92 4.55 5.89 -17.95
C ASN A 92 5.77 5.06 -17.57
N TRP A 93 6.15 5.09 -16.29
CA TRP A 93 7.32 4.39 -15.79
C TRP A 93 7.16 2.86 -15.79
N VAL A 94 5.91 2.35 -15.78
CA VAL A 94 5.63 0.91 -15.94
C VAL A 94 6.01 0.46 -17.35
N ASP A 95 5.56 1.19 -18.38
CA ASP A 95 5.89 0.89 -19.77
C ASP A 95 7.38 1.08 -20.08
N ALA A 96 8.02 2.00 -19.35
CA ALA A 96 9.47 2.21 -19.42
C ALA A 96 10.28 1.10 -18.74
N GLY A 97 9.64 0.17 -18.01
CA GLY A 97 10.31 -0.92 -17.31
C GLY A 97 10.96 -0.53 -15.99
N ALA A 98 10.59 0.62 -15.41
CA ALA A 98 11.18 1.18 -14.18
C ALA A 98 10.43 0.76 -12.90
N VAL A 99 9.38 -0.05 -13.02
CA VAL A 99 8.51 -0.41 -11.89
C VAL A 99 8.42 -1.92 -11.76
N THR A 100 8.71 -2.43 -10.57
CA THR A 100 8.55 -3.85 -10.22
C THR A 100 7.06 -4.25 -10.16
N PRO A 101 6.73 -5.56 -10.25
CA PRO A 101 5.36 -6.02 -10.06
C PRO A 101 4.79 -5.57 -8.72
N VAL A 102 3.45 -5.46 -8.66
CA VAL A 102 2.73 -5.10 -7.42
C VAL A 102 3.05 -6.13 -6.32
N LYS A 103 3.41 -5.62 -5.16
CA LYS A 103 3.74 -6.39 -3.96
C LYS A 103 2.61 -6.30 -2.92
N ASP A 104 2.61 -7.19 -1.93
CA ASP A 104 1.61 -7.22 -0.85
C ASP A 104 2.31 -7.23 0.51
N GLN A 105 1.99 -6.25 1.37
CA GLN A 105 2.53 -6.16 2.73
C GLN A 105 1.85 -7.10 3.73
N GLY A 106 0.76 -7.77 3.35
CA GLY A 106 0.00 -8.66 4.22
C GLY A 106 -0.59 -7.95 5.44
N GLN A 107 -0.55 -8.61 6.59
CA GLN A 107 -1.08 -8.12 7.86
C GLN A 107 -0.02 -7.36 8.70
N CYS A 108 0.87 -6.63 8.05
CA CYS A 108 1.98 -5.91 8.67
C CYS A 108 1.90 -4.42 8.31
N GLY A 109 2.01 -3.53 9.28
CA GLY A 109 2.06 -2.08 9.06
C GLY A 109 3.40 -1.61 8.47
N SER A 110 3.84 -2.23 7.39
CA SER A 110 5.14 -2.02 6.73
C SER A 110 5.09 -1.20 5.45
N CYS A 111 4.01 -0.45 5.21
CA CYS A 111 3.88 0.40 4.03
C CYS A 111 5.06 1.37 3.83
N TRP A 112 5.69 1.82 4.93
CA TRP A 112 6.90 2.62 4.91
C TRP A 112 8.08 1.90 4.22
N ALA A 113 8.24 0.59 4.45
CA ALA A 113 9.28 -0.24 3.83
C ALA A 113 8.99 -0.45 2.34
N PHE A 114 7.74 -0.80 1.97
CA PHE A 114 7.33 -1.02 0.58
C PHE A 114 7.44 0.26 -0.26
N SER A 115 7.07 1.41 0.29
CA SER A 115 7.23 2.67 -0.44
C SER A 115 8.70 3.09 -0.59
N THR A 116 9.55 2.75 0.39
CA THR A 116 11.01 2.97 0.32
C THR A 116 11.63 2.12 -0.78
N THR A 117 11.36 0.81 -0.78
CA THR A 117 11.91 -0.10 -1.81
C THR A 117 11.44 0.30 -3.21
N GLY A 118 10.15 0.58 -3.39
CA GLY A 118 9.62 0.99 -4.69
C GLY A 118 10.26 2.27 -5.23
N SER A 119 10.51 3.26 -4.38
CA SER A 119 11.20 4.49 -4.81
C SER A 119 12.68 4.27 -5.12
N LEU A 120 13.36 3.40 -4.35
CA LEU A 120 14.76 3.06 -4.61
C LEU A 120 14.93 2.22 -5.88
N GLU A 121 14.02 1.28 -6.13
CA GLU A 121 13.97 0.47 -7.35
C GLU A 121 13.85 1.34 -8.59
N GLY A 122 12.90 2.29 -8.59
CA GLY A 122 12.72 3.24 -9.67
C GLY A 122 13.91 4.19 -9.83
N ALA A 123 14.46 4.71 -8.74
CA ALA A 123 15.64 5.59 -8.77
C ALA A 123 16.88 4.85 -9.31
N HIS A 124 17.08 3.59 -8.90
CA HIS A 124 18.16 2.75 -9.41
C HIS A 124 18.02 2.52 -10.91
N PHE A 125 16.82 2.18 -11.38
CA PHE A 125 16.55 2.01 -12.81
C PHE A 125 16.87 3.28 -13.61
N VAL A 126 16.42 4.44 -13.13
CA VAL A 126 16.70 5.72 -13.81
C VAL A 126 18.20 6.00 -13.89
N ALA A 127 18.95 5.63 -12.86
CA ALA A 127 20.40 5.88 -12.80
C ALA A 127 21.23 4.87 -13.59
N THR A 128 20.79 3.61 -13.69
CA THR A 128 21.63 2.50 -14.22
C THR A 128 21.04 1.79 -15.44
N GLY A 129 19.74 1.91 -15.68
CA GLY A 129 19.01 1.13 -16.67
C GLY A 129 18.66 -0.28 -16.21
N GLU A 130 18.99 -0.66 -14.97
CA GLU A 130 18.74 -1.99 -14.42
C GLU A 130 17.62 -1.94 -13.36
N LEU A 131 16.57 -2.75 -13.54
CA LEU A 131 15.51 -2.88 -12.55
C LEU A 131 15.86 -4.00 -11.57
N LEU A 132 16.09 -3.62 -10.31
CA LEU A 132 16.28 -4.53 -9.19
C LEU A 132 15.03 -4.56 -8.31
N SER A 133 14.82 -5.65 -7.58
CA SER A 133 13.82 -5.73 -6.52
C SER A 133 14.52 -5.82 -5.17
N PHE A 134 14.26 -4.83 -4.32
CA PHE A 134 14.82 -4.78 -2.96
C PHE A 134 13.93 -5.51 -1.96
N SER A 135 14.49 -5.86 -0.81
CA SER A 135 13.81 -6.59 0.24
C SER A 135 13.17 -5.65 1.26
N GLU A 136 11.84 -5.62 1.27
CA GLU A 136 11.05 -4.94 2.31
C GLU A 136 11.26 -5.60 3.68
N GLN A 137 11.41 -6.93 3.69
CA GLN A 137 11.67 -7.67 4.93
C GLN A 137 12.98 -7.24 5.58
N GLN A 138 14.01 -6.98 4.79
CA GLN A 138 15.27 -6.45 5.33
C GLN A 138 15.06 -5.13 6.09
N LEU A 139 14.26 -4.23 5.54
CA LEU A 139 13.94 -2.97 6.22
C LEU A 139 13.14 -3.21 7.51
N VAL A 140 12.14 -4.07 7.45
CA VAL A 140 11.30 -4.42 8.61
C VAL A 140 12.15 -5.01 9.75
N ASP A 141 13.14 -5.84 9.43
CA ASP A 141 13.98 -6.53 10.42
C ASP A 141 15.17 -5.69 10.90
N CYS A 142 15.76 -4.87 10.04
CA CYS A 142 17.06 -4.25 10.28
C CYS A 142 17.00 -2.72 10.45
N ALA A 143 16.06 -2.02 9.81
CA ALA A 143 15.93 -0.57 9.89
C ALA A 143 15.09 -0.12 11.11
N TRP A 144 15.38 -0.69 12.28
CA TRP A 144 14.56 -0.60 13.50
C TRP A 144 14.85 0.68 14.33
N VAL A 145 14.60 0.59 15.62
CA VAL A 145 14.60 1.71 16.60
C VAL A 145 15.78 2.67 16.44
N ARG A 146 17.00 2.17 16.10
CA ARG A 146 18.17 3.00 15.84
C ARG A 146 17.90 4.05 14.74
N TYR A 147 17.07 3.70 13.75
CA TYR A 147 16.70 4.57 12.65
C TYR A 147 15.34 5.24 12.87
N GLY A 148 14.59 4.86 13.91
CA GLY A 148 13.28 5.41 14.23
C GLY A 148 12.13 4.73 13.50
N ASN A 149 12.29 3.47 13.08
CA ASN A 149 11.21 2.62 12.57
C ASN A 149 10.87 1.52 13.57
N TYR A 150 9.68 0.92 13.46
CA TYR A 150 9.12 0.00 14.43
C TYR A 150 8.56 -1.28 13.78
N GLY A 151 9.17 -1.76 12.70
CA GLY A 151 8.76 -2.99 12.00
C GLY A 151 7.33 -2.92 11.49
N CYS A 152 6.47 -3.86 11.89
CA CYS A 152 5.05 -3.87 11.55
C CYS A 152 4.21 -2.82 12.30
N ASN A 153 4.78 -2.13 13.29
CA ASN A 153 4.08 -1.07 14.02
C ASN A 153 4.29 0.31 13.42
N GLY A 154 4.89 0.39 12.25
CA GLY A 154 5.04 1.61 11.48
C GLY A 154 6.46 2.12 11.35
N GLY A 155 6.61 3.17 10.55
CA GLY A 155 7.88 3.81 10.28
C GLY A 155 7.75 4.95 9.27
N LEU A 156 8.90 5.46 8.86
CA LEU A 156 9.03 6.53 7.87
C LEU A 156 10.05 6.16 6.80
N GLN A 157 9.79 6.59 5.59
CA GLN A 157 10.66 6.37 4.45
C GLN A 157 12.03 7.00 4.64
N GLU A 158 12.09 8.23 5.17
CA GLU A 158 13.34 8.97 5.43
C GLU A 158 14.26 8.20 6.39
N ASN A 159 13.67 7.49 7.34
CA ASN A 159 14.42 6.64 8.28
C ASN A 159 14.96 5.38 7.60
N ALA A 160 14.20 4.81 6.68
CA ALA A 160 14.66 3.67 5.89
C ALA A 160 15.77 4.05 4.91
N TYR A 161 15.72 5.26 4.32
CA TYR A 161 16.82 5.76 3.48
C TYR A 161 18.10 5.92 4.27
N LYS A 162 18.06 6.38 5.54
CA LYS A 162 19.25 6.45 6.40
C LYS A 162 19.89 5.08 6.63
N TYR A 163 19.06 4.03 6.78
CA TYR A 163 19.58 2.66 6.90
C TYR A 163 20.38 2.23 5.66
N TYR A 164 19.94 2.60 4.47
CA TYR A 164 20.66 2.27 3.22
C TYR A 164 21.92 3.12 3.00
N MET A 165 22.03 4.27 3.67
CA MET A 165 23.21 5.16 3.58
C MET A 165 24.33 4.79 4.57
N ASP A 166 24.02 4.05 5.65
CA ASP A 166 24.98 3.58 6.68
C ASP A 166 25.62 2.25 6.29
#